data_5976658437ea5fe9a6d529832ebafa3b
#
_entry.id   5976658437ea5fe9a6d529832ebafa3b
#
_cell.length_a   1.000
_cell.length_b   1.000
_cell.length_c   1.000
_cell.angle_alpha   90.00
_cell.angle_beta   90.00
_cell.angle_gamma   90.00
#
_symmetry.space_group_name_H-M   'P 1'
#
loop_
_entity.id
_entity.type
_entity.pdbx_description
1 polymer ?
#
loop_
_entity_poly.entity_id
_entity_poly.type
_entity_poly.pdbx_seq_one_letter_code
_entity_poly.pdbx_strand_id
1 'polypeptide(L)'
;MKTIEHNIENQKIIFDYRKFLFWEKESALILSDVHVGKITHFIKNGIPLPENSSFSNLKLFKSIISEYQPKKVFFLGDLFHSNYNSEWDEWLSFFKNTSLRFTLIKGNHDQLNHRIEQLNIYKEFFLPPFHFSHFPELVDGKFNIHGHIHPAYKLTGKGKQVLKLPCFHVCKNSLTLPSFGAFTGNHFVRLENTNDQIFILSKNQIFKIKS
;
A
#
# COMPACT_ATOMS: atom_id res chain seq x y z
N MET A 1 -0.62 -14.75 12.89
CA MET A 1 -1.85 -13.94 13.04
C MET A 1 -2.13 -13.22 11.73
N LYS A 2 -3.37 -12.77 11.50
CA LYS A 2 -3.73 -12.03 10.28
C LYS A 2 -3.41 -10.54 10.38
N THR A 3 -3.43 -9.99 11.59
CA THR A 3 -3.19 -8.58 11.88
C THR A 3 -2.25 -8.42 13.06
N ILE A 4 -1.55 -7.28 13.11
CA ILE A 4 -0.78 -6.84 14.28
C ILE A 4 -1.20 -5.41 14.62
N GLU A 5 -1.56 -5.16 15.87
CA GLU A 5 -1.75 -3.80 16.38
C GLU A 5 -0.40 -3.20 16.77
N HIS A 6 -0.16 -1.98 16.33
CA HIS A 6 1.07 -1.26 16.63
C HIS A 6 0.78 0.21 16.90
N ASN A 7 1.41 0.77 17.93
CA ASN A 7 1.28 2.18 18.27
C ASN A 7 2.39 3.00 17.60
N ILE A 8 1.98 4.01 16.82
CA ILE A 8 2.87 4.99 16.19
C ILE A 8 2.35 6.38 16.57
N GLU A 9 3.21 7.23 17.14
CA GLU A 9 2.83 8.60 17.55
C GLU A 9 1.54 8.63 18.40
N ASN A 10 1.42 7.70 19.34
CA ASN A 10 0.24 7.52 20.20
C ASN A 10 -1.07 7.21 19.43
N GLN A 11 -0.94 6.75 18.20
CA GLN A 11 -2.07 6.28 17.40
C GLN A 11 -2.03 4.77 17.26
N LYS A 12 -3.18 4.13 17.46
CA LYS A 12 -3.37 2.70 17.23
C LYS A 12 -3.55 2.44 15.74
N ILE A 13 -2.61 1.70 15.15
CA ILE A 13 -2.60 1.33 13.75
C ILE A 13 -2.64 -0.20 13.65
N ILE A 14 -3.55 -0.72 12.86
CA ILE A 14 -3.64 -2.15 12.55
C ILE A 14 -2.88 -2.39 11.25
N PHE A 15 -1.88 -3.26 11.30
CA PHE A 15 -1.14 -3.77 10.15
C PHE A 15 -1.79 -5.07 9.71
N ASP A 16 -2.23 -5.16 8.46
CA ASP A 16 -2.90 -6.35 7.92
C ASP A 16 -2.01 -7.07 6.90
N TYR A 17 -2.03 -8.42 6.92
CA TYR A 17 -1.24 -9.25 6.00
C TYR A 17 -1.58 -8.98 4.52
N ARG A 18 -2.75 -8.39 4.23
CA ARG A 18 -3.20 -7.98 2.89
C ARG A 18 -2.58 -6.66 2.41
N LYS A 19 -1.51 -6.19 3.09
CA LYS A 19 -0.67 -5.06 2.66
C LYS A 19 -1.32 -3.69 2.78
N PHE A 20 -2.09 -3.46 3.82
CA PHE A 20 -2.67 -2.17 4.17
C PHE A 20 -2.58 -1.90 5.66
N LEU A 21 -2.78 -0.64 6.03
CA LEU A 21 -2.94 -0.20 7.40
C LEU A 21 -4.38 0.24 7.63
N PHE A 22 -4.88 0.02 8.84
CA PHE A 22 -6.13 0.63 9.28
C PHE A 22 -5.87 1.50 10.51
N TRP A 23 -6.18 2.79 10.38
CA TRP A 23 -6.07 3.76 11.46
C TRP A 23 -7.43 3.92 12.13
N GLU A 24 -7.59 3.33 13.30
CA GLU A 24 -8.88 3.21 13.99
C GLU A 24 -9.50 4.58 14.29
N LYS A 25 -8.75 5.51 14.90
CA LYS A 25 -9.26 6.84 15.28
C LYS A 25 -9.89 7.59 14.11
N GLU A 26 -9.31 7.49 12.94
CA GLU A 26 -9.78 8.17 11.74
C GLU A 26 -10.73 7.33 10.90
N SER A 27 -10.96 6.06 11.29
CA SER A 27 -11.66 5.06 10.46
C SER A 27 -11.12 5.06 9.03
N ALA A 28 -9.79 5.06 8.90
CA ALA A 28 -9.11 5.27 7.64
C ALA A 28 -8.32 4.03 7.21
N LEU A 29 -8.55 3.60 5.97
CA LEU A 29 -7.73 2.60 5.28
C LEU A 29 -6.58 3.31 4.57
N ILE A 30 -5.35 2.80 4.70
CA ILE A 30 -4.15 3.39 4.11
C ILE A 30 -3.42 2.29 3.34
N LEU A 31 -3.20 2.48 2.05
CA LEU A 31 -2.49 1.54 1.18
C LEU A 31 -1.72 2.30 0.09
N SER A 32 -0.80 1.63 -0.58
CA SER A 32 0.10 2.22 -1.56
C SER A 32 0.30 1.30 -2.76
N ASP A 33 0.68 1.88 -3.89
CA ASP A 33 1.20 1.15 -5.06
C ASP A 33 0.24 0.04 -5.53
N VAL A 34 -1.01 0.41 -5.80
CA VAL A 34 -2.07 -0.50 -6.28
C VAL A 34 -1.83 -0.90 -7.73
N HIS A 35 -1.31 0.05 -8.52
CA HIS A 35 -0.98 -0.11 -9.93
C HIS A 35 -2.12 -0.67 -10.78
N VAL A 36 -3.30 -0.10 -10.65
CA VAL A 36 -4.46 -0.42 -11.50
C VAL A 36 -4.09 -0.27 -12.97
N GLY A 37 -4.43 -1.26 -13.78
CA GLY A 37 -4.11 -1.27 -15.21
C GLY A 37 -2.78 -1.92 -15.58
N LYS A 38 -1.93 -2.27 -14.60
CA LYS A 38 -0.61 -2.87 -14.84
C LYS A 38 -0.70 -4.24 -15.51
N ILE A 39 -1.65 -5.05 -15.10
CA ILE A 39 -1.83 -6.40 -15.61
C ILE A 39 -2.27 -6.35 -17.07
N THR A 40 -3.26 -5.52 -17.37
CA THR A 40 -3.71 -5.27 -18.76
C THR A 40 -2.56 -4.73 -19.63
N HIS A 41 -1.71 -3.86 -19.07
CA HIS A 41 -0.52 -3.35 -19.76
C HIS A 41 0.45 -4.49 -20.11
N PHE A 42 0.75 -5.40 -19.17
CA PHE A 42 1.63 -6.54 -19.42
C PHE A 42 1.08 -7.48 -20.48
N ILE A 43 -0.21 -7.82 -20.41
CA ILE A 43 -0.86 -8.69 -21.41
C ILE A 43 -0.79 -8.06 -22.81
N LYS A 44 -1.08 -6.76 -22.94
CA LYS A 44 -0.99 -6.04 -24.23
C LYS A 44 0.44 -6.01 -24.80
N ASN A 45 1.46 -6.11 -23.94
CA ASN A 45 2.87 -6.19 -24.36
C ASN A 45 3.37 -7.63 -24.49
N GLY A 46 2.49 -8.62 -24.58
CA GLY A 46 2.86 -10.02 -24.83
C GLY A 46 3.42 -10.79 -23.64
N ILE A 47 3.29 -10.25 -22.42
CA ILE A 47 3.70 -10.97 -21.20
C ILE A 47 2.49 -11.80 -20.72
N PRO A 48 2.55 -13.16 -20.79
CA PRO A 48 1.44 -13.99 -20.35
C PRO A 48 1.32 -13.93 -18.84
N LEU A 49 0.11 -13.61 -18.37
CA LEU A 49 -0.25 -13.64 -16.95
C LEU A 49 -1.46 -14.56 -16.76
N PRO A 50 -1.63 -15.13 -15.54
CA PRO A 50 -2.79 -15.97 -15.26
C PRO A 50 -4.08 -15.21 -15.54
N GLU A 51 -5.07 -15.91 -16.14
CA GLU A 51 -6.43 -15.40 -16.30
C GLU A 51 -6.98 -14.96 -14.93
N ASN A 52 -7.75 -13.89 -14.88
CA ASN A 52 -8.29 -13.27 -13.65
C ASN A 52 -7.29 -12.53 -12.74
N SER A 53 -6.03 -12.35 -13.13
CA SER A 53 -5.08 -11.56 -12.32
C SER A 53 -5.50 -10.09 -12.19
N SER A 54 -6.11 -9.50 -13.21
CA SER A 54 -6.55 -8.10 -13.26
C SER A 54 -7.64 -7.77 -12.24
N PHE A 55 -8.57 -8.69 -12.01
CA PHE A 55 -9.70 -8.46 -11.08
C PHE A 55 -9.36 -8.75 -9.62
N SER A 56 -8.22 -9.36 -9.35
CA SER A 56 -7.85 -9.80 -8.00
C SER A 56 -7.70 -8.64 -7.01
N ASN A 57 -7.09 -7.52 -7.43
CA ASN A 57 -6.85 -6.37 -6.56
C ASN A 57 -8.15 -5.66 -6.17
N LEU A 58 -9.06 -5.41 -7.09
CA LEU A 58 -10.35 -4.77 -6.80
C LEU A 58 -11.24 -5.66 -5.93
N LYS A 59 -11.27 -6.98 -6.21
CA LYS A 59 -12.02 -7.94 -5.39
C LYS A 59 -11.50 -7.98 -3.96
N LEU A 60 -10.18 -8.03 -3.80
CA LEU A 60 -9.53 -7.97 -2.49
C LEU A 60 -9.86 -6.64 -1.79
N PHE A 61 -9.72 -5.52 -2.48
CA PHE A 61 -10.04 -4.20 -1.94
C PHE A 61 -11.49 -4.10 -1.47
N LYS A 62 -12.46 -4.54 -2.27
CA LYS A 62 -13.88 -4.59 -1.88
C LYS A 62 -14.12 -5.44 -0.63
N SER A 63 -13.43 -6.58 -0.51
CA SER A 63 -13.55 -7.43 0.69
C SER A 63 -13.00 -6.75 1.95
N ILE A 64 -11.90 -5.99 1.82
CA ILE A 64 -11.33 -5.21 2.92
C ILE A 64 -12.29 -4.09 3.35
N ILE A 65 -12.85 -3.36 2.38
CA ILE A 65 -13.85 -2.32 2.65
C ILE A 65 -15.06 -2.89 3.38
N SER A 66 -15.56 -4.04 2.96
CA SER A 66 -16.71 -4.71 3.60
C SER A 66 -16.41 -5.14 5.05
N GLU A 67 -15.18 -5.60 5.32
CA GLU A 67 -14.75 -6.08 6.63
C GLU A 67 -14.48 -4.93 7.62
N TYR A 68 -13.71 -3.91 7.19
CA TYR A 68 -13.26 -2.81 8.06
C TYR A 68 -14.21 -1.62 8.10
N GLN A 69 -15.12 -1.50 7.13
CA GLN A 69 -16.08 -0.42 7.00
C GLN A 69 -15.46 0.98 7.22
N PRO A 70 -14.35 1.33 6.53
CA PRO A 70 -13.69 2.60 6.69
C PRO A 70 -14.60 3.76 6.25
N LYS A 71 -14.33 4.96 6.75
CA LYS A 71 -14.95 6.20 6.26
C LYS A 71 -14.11 6.91 5.20
N LYS A 72 -12.80 6.64 5.22
CA LYS A 72 -11.79 7.26 4.35
C LYS A 72 -10.83 6.22 3.84
N VAL A 73 -10.30 6.45 2.64
CA VAL A 73 -9.23 5.66 2.05
C VAL A 73 -8.14 6.60 1.56
N PHE A 74 -6.91 6.35 1.98
CA PHE A 74 -5.71 7.03 1.50
C PHE A 74 -4.92 6.09 0.60
N PHE A 75 -4.71 6.49 -0.64
CA PHE A 75 -3.77 5.86 -1.57
C PHE A 75 -2.48 6.67 -1.56
N LEU A 76 -1.38 6.07 -1.10
CA LEU A 76 -0.09 6.76 -1.00
C LEU A 76 0.73 6.60 -2.28
N GLY A 77 0.11 7.02 -3.38
CA GLY A 77 0.67 7.06 -4.72
C GLY A 77 0.58 5.76 -5.50
N ASP A 78 0.83 5.92 -6.79
CA ASP A 78 0.82 4.85 -7.78
C ASP A 78 -0.46 4.00 -7.71
N LEU A 79 -1.60 4.70 -7.59
CA LEU A 79 -2.91 4.06 -7.69
C LEU A 79 -3.11 3.48 -9.08
N PHE A 80 -2.75 4.25 -10.10
CA PHE A 80 -2.88 3.86 -11.49
C PHE A 80 -1.51 3.57 -12.12
N HIS A 81 -1.49 2.65 -13.07
CA HIS A 81 -0.30 2.31 -13.82
C HIS A 81 -0.57 2.51 -15.31
N SER A 82 0.35 3.25 -15.98
CA SER A 82 0.26 3.54 -17.41
C SER A 82 -1.00 4.32 -17.83
N ASN A 83 -1.23 4.39 -19.15
CA ASN A 83 -2.40 5.03 -19.72
C ASN A 83 -3.68 4.29 -19.36
N TYR A 84 -4.80 5.01 -19.43
CA TYR A 84 -6.14 4.51 -19.20
C TYR A 84 -6.42 3.19 -19.95
N ASN A 85 -7.02 2.24 -19.25
CA ASN A 85 -7.44 0.94 -19.80
C ASN A 85 -8.66 0.39 -19.03
N SER A 86 -9.19 -0.76 -19.47
CA SER A 86 -10.43 -1.32 -18.92
C SER A 86 -10.42 -1.64 -17.43
N GLU A 87 -9.26 -1.87 -16.81
CA GLU A 87 -9.21 -2.06 -15.36
C GLU A 87 -9.58 -0.77 -14.59
N TRP A 88 -9.31 0.40 -15.18
CA TRP A 88 -9.67 1.68 -14.56
C TRP A 88 -11.18 1.85 -14.46
N ASP A 89 -11.95 1.39 -15.47
CA ASP A 89 -13.41 1.54 -15.50
C ASP A 89 -14.06 0.90 -14.27
N GLU A 90 -13.59 -0.26 -13.87
CA GLU A 90 -14.13 -0.96 -12.70
C GLU A 90 -13.84 -0.24 -11.38
N TRP A 91 -12.61 0.27 -11.24
CA TRP A 91 -12.23 1.05 -10.06
C TRP A 91 -12.98 2.37 -10.00
N LEU A 92 -13.09 3.08 -11.12
CA LEU A 92 -13.84 4.35 -11.21
C LEU A 92 -15.33 4.14 -10.95
N SER A 93 -15.90 3.06 -11.49
CA SER A 93 -17.29 2.67 -11.20
C SER A 93 -17.48 2.38 -9.71
N PHE A 94 -16.55 1.66 -9.08
CA PHE A 94 -16.61 1.43 -7.64
C PHE A 94 -16.53 2.74 -6.85
N PHE A 95 -15.59 3.65 -7.18
CA PHE A 95 -15.48 4.93 -6.49
C PHE A 95 -16.75 5.78 -6.61
N LYS A 96 -17.40 5.76 -7.77
CA LYS A 96 -18.65 6.49 -8.03
C LYS A 96 -19.84 5.96 -7.23
N ASN A 97 -19.86 4.64 -6.99
CA ASN A 97 -21.00 3.96 -6.36
C ASN A 97 -20.82 3.70 -4.86
N THR A 98 -19.98 4.48 -4.18
CA THR A 98 -19.75 4.36 -2.73
C THR A 98 -19.74 5.73 -2.07
N SER A 99 -20.08 5.78 -0.78
CA SER A 99 -20.01 6.99 0.05
C SER A 99 -18.63 7.24 0.67
N LEU A 100 -17.64 6.40 0.34
CA LEU A 100 -16.27 6.54 0.85
C LEU A 100 -15.59 7.80 0.33
N ARG A 101 -14.80 8.42 1.18
CA ARG A 101 -13.92 9.53 0.79
C ARG A 101 -12.57 8.98 0.39
N PHE A 102 -12.19 9.20 -0.87
CA PHE A 102 -10.90 8.78 -1.39
C PHE A 102 -9.92 9.95 -1.49
N THR A 103 -8.72 9.73 -1.00
CA THR A 103 -7.59 10.67 -1.12
C THR A 103 -6.43 9.96 -1.80
N LEU A 104 -5.93 10.54 -2.88
CA LEU A 104 -4.75 10.09 -3.59
C LEU A 104 -3.59 11.06 -3.33
N ILE A 105 -2.52 10.56 -2.77
CA ILE A 105 -1.22 11.22 -2.80
C ILE A 105 -0.56 10.82 -4.11
N LYS A 106 -0.35 11.77 -5.01
CA LYS A 106 0.09 11.49 -6.38
C LYS A 106 1.48 10.84 -6.41
N GLY A 107 1.58 9.66 -7.00
CA GLY A 107 2.85 8.98 -7.31
C GLY A 107 3.36 9.31 -8.72
N ASN A 108 4.52 8.77 -9.06
CA ASN A 108 5.15 9.01 -10.36
C ASN A 108 4.44 8.29 -11.52
N HIS A 109 3.74 7.20 -11.26
CA HIS A 109 2.93 6.49 -12.26
C HIS A 109 1.53 7.07 -12.46
N ASP A 110 1.04 7.91 -11.55
CA ASP A 110 -0.30 8.51 -11.63
C ASP A 110 -0.34 9.63 -12.70
N GLN A 111 -0.29 9.22 -13.97
CA GLN A 111 -0.42 10.13 -15.13
C GLN A 111 -1.90 10.40 -15.41
N LEU A 112 -2.51 11.24 -14.57
CA LEU A 112 -3.92 11.58 -14.66
C LEU A 112 -4.12 12.70 -15.67
N ASN A 113 -4.50 12.34 -16.90
CA ASN A 113 -4.80 13.31 -17.96
C ASN A 113 -6.16 14.00 -17.74
N HIS A 114 -7.00 13.48 -16.85
CA HIS A 114 -8.31 14.01 -16.51
C HIS A 114 -8.52 14.03 -15.01
N ARG A 115 -9.33 14.99 -14.55
CA ARG A 115 -9.77 15.02 -13.16
C ARG A 115 -10.71 13.85 -12.88
N ILE A 116 -10.41 13.08 -11.83
CA ILE A 116 -11.29 12.05 -11.32
C ILE A 116 -12.07 12.66 -10.15
N GLU A 117 -13.35 12.95 -10.38
CA GLU A 117 -14.19 13.68 -9.43
C GLU A 117 -14.28 13.03 -8.05
N GLN A 118 -14.14 11.71 -7.98
CA GLN A 118 -14.24 10.93 -6.75
C GLN A 118 -12.94 10.92 -5.93
N LEU A 119 -11.84 11.46 -6.47
CA LEU A 119 -10.54 11.49 -5.81
C LEU A 119 -10.16 12.92 -5.40
N ASN A 120 -9.87 13.10 -4.12
CA ASN A 120 -9.13 14.28 -3.66
C ASN A 120 -7.65 14.01 -3.89
N ILE A 121 -6.99 14.78 -4.79
CA ILE A 121 -5.62 14.52 -5.22
C ILE A 121 -4.70 15.59 -4.63
N TYR A 122 -3.65 15.14 -3.97
CA TYR A 122 -2.62 15.98 -3.36
C TYR A 122 -1.23 15.49 -3.73
N LYS A 123 -0.23 16.35 -3.65
CA LYS A 123 1.19 15.97 -3.74
C LYS A 123 1.63 15.30 -2.44
N GLU A 124 1.20 15.86 -1.32
CA GLU A 124 1.41 15.39 0.04
C GLU A 124 0.18 15.77 0.89
N PHE A 125 -0.03 15.09 2.00
CA PHE A 125 -1.17 15.38 2.87
C PHE A 125 -0.79 15.23 4.34
N PHE A 126 -1.14 16.23 5.15
CA PHE A 126 -0.89 16.19 6.58
C PHE A 126 -2.19 16.00 7.37
N LEU A 127 -2.27 14.91 8.10
CA LEU A 127 -3.32 14.64 9.08
C LEU A 127 -2.63 14.24 10.40
N PRO A 128 -2.54 15.15 11.37
CA PRO A 128 -1.75 14.92 12.58
C PRO A 128 -2.05 13.59 13.28
N PRO A 129 -0.99 12.87 13.70
CA PRO A 129 0.43 13.24 13.67
C PRO A 129 1.17 12.86 12.39
N PHE A 130 0.47 12.30 11.38
CA PHE A 130 1.07 11.72 10.20
C PHE A 130 1.17 12.69 9.03
N HIS A 131 2.32 12.61 8.34
CA HIS A 131 2.55 13.19 7.04
C HIS A 131 2.51 12.07 6.00
N PHE A 132 1.65 12.19 5.00
CA PHE A 132 1.49 11.22 3.91
C PHE A 132 2.14 11.73 2.64
N SER A 133 3.04 10.94 2.07
CA SER A 133 3.69 11.19 0.80
C SER A 133 3.77 9.91 -0.02
N HIS A 134 4.12 10.00 -1.31
CA HIS A 134 4.45 8.81 -2.09
C HIS A 134 5.90 8.41 -1.87
N PHE A 135 6.82 9.38 -1.97
CA PHE A 135 8.24 9.17 -1.73
C PHE A 135 8.59 9.30 -0.24
N PRO A 136 9.69 8.66 0.22
CA PRO A 136 10.19 8.90 1.57
C PRO A 136 10.57 10.37 1.74
N GLU A 137 10.00 11.01 2.75
CA GLU A 137 10.26 12.41 3.08
C GLU A 137 10.55 12.57 4.58
N LEU A 138 11.60 13.31 4.91
CA LEU A 138 11.89 13.68 6.29
C LEU A 138 11.36 15.08 6.53
N VAL A 139 10.30 15.17 7.33
CA VAL A 139 9.69 16.44 7.73
C VAL A 139 9.82 16.59 9.22
N ASP A 140 10.47 17.66 9.67
CA ASP A 140 10.72 17.89 11.08
C ASP A 140 9.44 17.86 11.92
N GLY A 141 9.51 17.12 13.03
CA GLY A 141 8.40 16.97 13.97
C GLY A 141 7.20 16.17 13.44
N LYS A 142 7.32 15.46 12.32
CA LYS A 142 6.26 14.65 11.75
C LYS A 142 6.72 13.22 11.47
N PHE A 143 5.80 12.28 11.63
CA PHE A 143 6.02 10.90 11.24
C PHE A 143 5.51 10.67 9.81
N ASN A 144 6.41 10.29 8.90
CA ASN A 144 6.07 10.10 7.49
C ASN A 144 5.57 8.68 7.23
N ILE A 145 4.42 8.55 6.56
CA ILE A 145 3.91 7.29 6.03
C ILE A 145 3.90 7.37 4.50
N HIS A 146 4.59 6.44 3.84
CA HIS A 146 4.81 6.51 2.39
C HIS A 146 4.84 5.14 1.70
N GLY A 147 4.78 5.13 0.38
CA GLY A 147 4.91 3.98 -0.50
C GLY A 147 6.21 3.93 -1.28
N HIS A 148 6.12 3.72 -2.59
CA HIS A 148 7.15 3.78 -3.61
C HIS A 148 8.26 2.71 -3.52
N ILE A 149 8.81 2.46 -2.33
CA ILE A 149 9.99 1.61 -2.13
C ILE A 149 9.68 0.12 -2.33
N HIS A 150 8.42 -0.30 -2.12
CA HIS A 150 8.00 -1.71 -2.14
C HIS A 150 8.90 -2.59 -1.26
N PRO A 151 8.96 -2.35 0.05
CA PRO A 151 9.90 -3.03 0.93
C PRO A 151 9.63 -4.53 1.00
N ALA A 152 10.71 -5.29 0.95
CA ALA A 152 10.71 -6.74 1.14
C ALA A 152 11.88 -7.18 2.02
N TYR A 153 11.67 -8.26 2.76
CA TYR A 153 12.67 -8.85 3.64
C TYR A 153 13.12 -10.21 3.12
N LYS A 154 14.43 -10.49 3.23
CA LYS A 154 15.01 -11.77 2.88
C LYS A 154 15.14 -12.64 4.12
N LEU A 155 14.43 -13.78 4.14
CA LEU A 155 14.62 -14.84 5.10
C LEU A 155 15.51 -15.92 4.49
N THR A 156 16.62 -16.22 5.16
CA THR A 156 17.51 -17.30 4.75
C THR A 156 17.35 -18.48 5.69
N GLY A 157 16.96 -19.62 5.15
CA GLY A 157 16.84 -20.87 5.89
C GLY A 157 18.18 -21.58 6.09
N LYS A 158 18.23 -22.58 6.98
CA LYS A 158 19.44 -23.37 7.29
C LYS A 158 20.04 -24.06 6.05
N GLY A 159 19.23 -24.42 5.07
CA GLY A 159 19.65 -25.01 3.80
C GLY A 159 19.97 -23.98 2.69
N LYS A 160 20.29 -22.72 3.04
CA LYS A 160 20.56 -21.60 2.12
C LYS A 160 19.39 -21.20 1.21
N GLN A 161 18.19 -21.74 1.45
CA GLN A 161 16.98 -21.25 0.75
C GLN A 161 16.72 -19.80 1.13
N VAL A 162 16.36 -19.00 0.14
CA VAL A 162 16.02 -17.58 0.34
C VAL A 162 14.56 -17.37 0.01
N LEU A 163 13.80 -16.95 1.00
CA LEU A 163 12.43 -16.52 0.84
C LEU A 163 12.37 -14.97 0.87
N LYS A 164 11.78 -14.39 -0.15
CA LYS A 164 11.62 -12.94 -0.30
C LYS A 164 10.17 -12.60 -0.03
N LEU A 165 9.90 -11.85 1.02
CA LEU A 165 8.54 -11.53 1.45
C LEU A 165 8.35 -10.01 1.55
N PRO A 166 7.22 -9.47 1.05
CA PRO A 166 6.89 -8.08 1.27
C PRO A 166 6.77 -7.80 2.76
N CYS A 167 7.02 -6.57 3.18
CA CYS A 167 6.96 -6.19 4.56
C CYS A 167 6.55 -4.72 4.73
N PHE A 168 6.03 -4.37 5.91
CA PHE A 168 6.07 -3.00 6.40
C PHE A 168 7.43 -2.76 7.04
N HIS A 169 8.02 -1.60 6.79
CA HIS A 169 9.27 -1.19 7.40
C HIS A 169 9.05 0.10 8.20
N VAL A 170 9.13 -0.02 9.52
CA VAL A 170 8.99 1.09 10.46
C VAL A 170 10.38 1.53 10.89
N CYS A 171 10.70 2.79 10.68
CA CYS A 171 11.89 3.47 11.17
C CYS A 171 11.53 4.47 12.27
N LYS A 172 12.51 5.19 12.80
CA LYS A 172 12.31 6.17 13.87
C LYS A 172 11.22 7.21 13.54
N ASN A 173 11.23 7.73 12.31
CA ASN A 173 10.37 8.85 11.89
C ASN A 173 9.53 8.51 10.64
N SER A 174 9.50 7.24 10.22
CA SER A 174 8.78 6.85 9.01
C SER A 174 8.28 5.42 9.01
N LEU A 175 7.27 5.19 8.20
CA LEU A 175 6.74 3.86 7.88
C LEU A 175 6.60 3.72 6.36
N THR A 176 7.26 2.74 5.79
CA THR A 176 7.15 2.38 4.38
C THR A 176 6.15 1.24 4.20
N LEU A 177 5.17 1.43 3.34
CA LEU A 177 4.17 0.41 3.01
C LEU A 177 4.68 -0.54 1.92
N PRO A 178 4.32 -1.83 2.00
CA PRO A 178 4.48 -2.74 0.87
C PRO A 178 3.51 -2.37 -0.26
N SER A 179 3.88 -2.64 -1.51
CA SER A 179 2.96 -2.48 -2.62
C SER A 179 1.73 -3.38 -2.46
N PHE A 180 0.53 -2.78 -2.52
CA PHE A 180 -0.74 -3.51 -2.50
C PHE A 180 -0.91 -4.34 -3.77
N GLY A 181 -0.56 -3.78 -4.92
CA GLY A 181 -0.67 -4.40 -6.22
C GLY A 181 0.18 -5.67 -6.36
N ALA A 182 -0.27 -6.54 -7.26
CA ALA A 182 0.50 -7.70 -7.68
C ALA A 182 1.57 -7.33 -8.75
N PHE A 183 2.56 -8.19 -8.93
CA PHE A 183 3.59 -8.07 -9.97
C PHE A 183 4.42 -6.77 -9.90
N THR A 184 4.64 -6.26 -8.69
CA THR A 184 5.54 -5.14 -8.43
C THR A 184 6.95 -5.63 -8.08
N GLY A 185 7.96 -4.85 -8.42
CA GLY A 185 9.33 -5.08 -7.96
C GLY A 185 9.42 -4.99 -6.42
N ASN A 186 10.53 -5.41 -5.87
CA ASN A 186 10.79 -5.33 -4.43
C ASN A 186 12.16 -4.71 -4.17
N HIS A 187 12.23 -3.83 -3.18
CA HIS A 187 13.48 -3.34 -2.61
C HIS A 187 13.75 -4.04 -1.27
N PHE A 188 14.96 -4.61 -1.11
CA PHE A 188 15.28 -5.35 0.11
C PHE A 188 15.72 -4.43 1.22
N VAL A 189 14.99 -4.47 2.33
CA VAL A 189 15.27 -3.71 3.56
C VAL A 189 15.93 -4.60 4.62
N ARG A 190 16.65 -3.96 5.54
CA ARG A 190 17.30 -4.58 6.70
C ARG A 190 16.98 -3.75 7.94
N LEU A 191 17.18 -4.33 9.12
CA LEU A 191 17.21 -3.59 10.37
C LEU A 191 18.57 -2.91 10.46
N GLU A 192 18.62 -1.60 10.28
CA GLU A 192 19.87 -0.82 10.30
C GLU A 192 20.07 -0.13 11.65
N ASN A 193 18.97 0.15 12.35
CA ASN A 193 18.97 0.83 13.64
C ASN A 193 18.17 0.04 14.67
N THR A 194 18.44 0.27 15.95
CA THR A 194 17.73 -0.36 17.08
C THR A 194 16.24 -0.04 17.13
N ASN A 195 15.82 1.05 16.50
CA ASN A 195 14.40 1.46 16.42
C ASN A 195 13.67 0.90 15.20
N ASP A 196 14.40 0.29 14.26
CA ASP A 196 13.80 -0.26 13.06
C ASP A 196 13.00 -1.52 13.39
N GLN A 197 11.83 -1.63 12.78
CA GLN A 197 10.96 -2.79 12.94
C GLN A 197 10.48 -3.24 11.56
N ILE A 198 10.51 -4.54 11.33
CA ILE A 198 10.06 -5.14 10.09
C ILE A 198 8.90 -6.09 10.39
N PHE A 199 7.79 -5.91 9.67
CA PHE A 199 6.63 -6.79 9.75
C PHE A 199 6.49 -7.49 8.40
N ILE A 200 6.96 -8.74 8.33
CA ILE A 200 6.91 -9.54 7.09
C ILE A 200 5.52 -10.10 6.86
N LEU A 201 5.14 -10.17 5.59
CA LEU A 201 3.84 -10.64 5.13
C LEU A 201 4.01 -11.94 4.38
N SER A 202 3.31 -12.96 4.82
CA SER A 202 3.16 -14.20 4.09
C SER A 202 1.75 -14.29 3.49
N LYS A 203 1.43 -15.38 2.81
CA LYS A 203 0.15 -15.56 2.09
C LYS A 203 -1.09 -15.26 2.95
N ASN A 204 -1.06 -15.58 4.26
CA ASN A 204 -2.23 -15.44 5.16
C ASN A 204 -1.85 -14.91 6.55
N GLN A 205 -0.63 -14.42 6.75
CA GLN A 205 -0.13 -14.07 8.08
C GLN A 205 0.85 -12.90 8.02
N ILE A 206 0.94 -12.20 9.14
CA ILE A 206 1.93 -11.15 9.40
C ILE A 206 2.77 -11.52 10.62
N PHE A 207 4.07 -11.26 10.56
CA PHE A 207 5.04 -11.56 11.61
C PHE A 207 5.95 -10.37 11.84
N LYS A 208 6.15 -9.99 13.10
CA LYS A 208 7.18 -9.03 13.46
C LYS A 208 8.53 -9.75 13.56
N ILE A 209 9.55 -9.22 12.87
CA ILE A 209 10.93 -9.67 13.04
C ILE A 209 11.43 -9.14 14.39
N LYS A 210 12.01 -10.01 15.17
CA LYS A 210 12.74 -9.63 16.37
C LYS A 210 14.20 -9.37 15.98
N SER A 211 14.72 -8.21 16.37
CA SER A 211 16.15 -7.89 16.33
C SER A 211 16.90 -8.84 17.27
#